data_236e0d66c05ca74d0d9f996dbbf70871
#
_entry.id   236e0d66c05ca74d0d9f996dbbf70871
#
_cell.length_a   1.000
_cell.length_b   1.000
_cell.length_c   1.000
_cell.angle_alpha   90.00
_cell.angle_beta   90.00
_cell.angle_gamma   90.00
#
_symmetry.space_group_name_H-M   'P 1'
#
loop_
_entity.id
_entity.type
_entity.pdbx_description
1 polymer ?
#
loop_
_entity_poly.entity_id
_entity_poly.type
_entity_poly.pdbx_seq_one_letter_code
_entity_poly.pdbx_strand_id
1 'polypeptide(L)'
;SNSVENSLQTALAEKLGRASGYGDYSLFLCNSGAEANENALKLASFQTGRAKVLAFSKAFHGRTSGAVAATDNPSIRSPFNGTPNVEFTPLNDLEAARAKLATREFAAVIIEGIQGVSGIHCPTDEFLRGLRAAATETGTQLVLDEIQSGYGRTGRFFAHQWAGIRPDLITMAKGMGNGFPIGGVLIAPHFEARPGLLGTTFGGSHLACAAAIAVLDVMEREKLVENAADTGEYLLGELRKADGPKEIRGRGLMIGIEIDGSG
;
A
#
# COMPACT_ATOMS: atom_id res chain seq x y z
N SER A 1 -15.65 -4.84 -16.65
CA SER A 1 -15.23 -3.48 -17.09
C SER A 1 -15.76 -2.43 -16.12
N ASN A 2 -14.93 -1.50 -15.71
CA ASN A 2 -15.34 -0.34 -14.91
C ASN A 2 -16.27 0.61 -15.67
N SER A 3 -16.56 0.33 -16.93
CA SER A 3 -17.46 1.14 -17.75
C SER A 3 -18.94 0.79 -17.56
N VAL A 4 -19.24 -0.27 -16.82
CA VAL A 4 -20.60 -0.75 -16.57
C VAL A 4 -20.77 -1.02 -15.09
N GLU A 5 -21.80 -0.44 -14.49
CA GLU A 5 -22.17 -0.73 -13.11
C GLU A 5 -22.55 -2.21 -12.95
N ASN A 6 -22.08 -2.83 -11.86
CA ASN A 6 -22.57 -4.12 -11.42
C ASN A 6 -22.70 -4.14 -9.89
N SER A 7 -23.71 -4.85 -9.41
CA SER A 7 -24.05 -4.91 -7.98
C SER A 7 -22.91 -5.46 -7.10
N LEU A 8 -22.02 -6.31 -7.65
CA LEU A 8 -20.90 -6.86 -6.91
C LEU A 8 -19.80 -5.82 -6.66
N GLN A 9 -19.59 -4.86 -7.57
CA GLN A 9 -18.67 -3.74 -7.33
C GLN A 9 -19.13 -2.88 -6.16
N THR A 10 -20.42 -2.53 -6.14
CA THR A 10 -21.02 -1.77 -5.04
C THR A 10 -20.94 -2.54 -3.72
N ALA A 11 -21.35 -3.80 -3.71
CA ALA A 11 -21.29 -4.65 -2.53
C ALA A 11 -19.87 -4.81 -1.99
N LEU A 12 -18.88 -4.96 -2.89
CA LEU A 12 -17.46 -5.03 -2.50
C LEU A 12 -17.00 -3.70 -1.88
N ALA A 13 -17.31 -2.56 -2.50
CA ALA A 13 -16.92 -1.25 -2.00
C ALA A 13 -17.49 -0.99 -0.59
N GLU A 14 -18.79 -1.26 -0.38
CA GLU A 14 -19.43 -1.11 0.91
C GLU A 14 -18.82 -2.04 1.98
N LYS A 15 -18.62 -3.32 1.64
CA LYS A 15 -18.07 -4.30 2.57
C LYS A 15 -16.63 -3.98 2.94
N LEU A 16 -15.81 -3.65 1.95
CA LEU A 16 -14.43 -3.21 2.16
C LEU A 16 -14.36 -1.95 3.01
N GLY A 17 -15.20 -0.96 2.72
CA GLY A 17 -15.28 0.28 3.49
C GLY A 17 -15.60 0.02 4.97
N ARG A 18 -16.56 -0.86 5.27
CA ARG A 18 -16.89 -1.26 6.65
C ARG A 18 -15.72 -2.01 7.31
N ALA A 19 -15.17 -3.01 6.64
CA ALA A 19 -14.10 -3.86 7.20
C ALA A 19 -12.80 -3.08 7.46
N SER A 20 -12.48 -2.12 6.62
CA SER A 20 -11.25 -1.33 6.68
C SER A 20 -11.37 -0.03 7.49
N GLY A 21 -12.58 0.46 7.77
CA GLY A 21 -12.83 1.77 8.37
C GLY A 21 -12.73 2.95 7.39
N TYR A 22 -12.80 2.68 6.08
CA TYR A 22 -12.70 3.66 4.99
C TYR A 22 -14.00 3.73 4.17
N GLY A 23 -15.16 3.70 4.83
CA GLY A 23 -16.47 3.74 4.18
C GLY A 23 -16.79 5.05 3.45
N ASP A 24 -16.04 6.10 3.70
CA ASP A 24 -16.10 7.40 3.05
C ASP A 24 -15.20 7.51 1.80
N TYR A 25 -14.34 6.50 1.53
CA TYR A 25 -13.46 6.47 0.37
C TYR A 25 -14.16 5.84 -0.83
N SER A 26 -13.86 6.36 -2.02
CA SER A 26 -14.23 5.71 -3.28
C SER A 26 -13.31 4.55 -3.59
N LEU A 27 -13.79 3.54 -4.32
CA LEU A 27 -13.02 2.37 -4.73
C LEU A 27 -12.86 2.33 -6.25
N PHE A 28 -11.63 2.35 -6.74
CA PHE A 28 -11.27 2.00 -8.11
C PHE A 28 -10.72 0.59 -8.14
N LEU A 29 -11.21 -0.28 -9.04
CA LEU A 29 -10.80 -1.67 -9.16
C LEU A 29 -9.93 -1.88 -10.39
N CYS A 30 -8.86 -2.68 -10.23
CA CYS A 30 -7.94 -3.13 -11.27
C CYS A 30 -7.59 -4.62 -11.07
N ASN A 31 -6.49 -5.12 -11.66
CA ASN A 31 -6.21 -6.55 -11.67
C ASN A 31 -4.94 -6.95 -10.91
N SER A 32 -4.10 -5.97 -10.56
CA SER A 32 -2.82 -6.22 -9.89
C SER A 32 -2.39 -5.06 -9.01
N GLY A 33 -1.42 -5.31 -8.13
CA GLY A 33 -0.83 -4.27 -7.29
C GLY A 33 -0.06 -3.22 -8.09
N ALA A 34 0.65 -3.62 -9.15
CA ALA A 34 1.34 -2.68 -10.02
C ALA A 34 0.36 -1.71 -10.71
N GLU A 35 -0.78 -2.23 -11.23
CA GLU A 35 -1.84 -1.38 -11.76
C GLU A 35 -2.43 -0.45 -10.70
N ALA A 36 -2.63 -0.92 -9.46
CA ALA A 36 -3.12 -0.09 -8.38
C ALA A 36 -2.16 1.07 -8.10
N ASN A 37 -0.86 0.81 -7.99
CA ASN A 37 0.16 1.84 -7.78
C ASN A 37 0.23 2.82 -8.96
N GLU A 38 0.22 2.35 -10.22
CA GLU A 38 0.17 3.21 -11.42
C GLU A 38 -1.01 4.18 -11.36
N ASN A 39 -2.21 3.67 -11.04
CA ASN A 39 -3.40 4.49 -10.99
C ASN A 39 -3.39 5.47 -9.79
N ALA A 40 -2.85 5.08 -8.64
CA ALA A 40 -2.68 5.97 -7.49
C ALA A 40 -1.72 7.13 -7.81
N LEU A 41 -0.57 6.84 -8.40
CA LEU A 41 0.40 7.86 -8.79
C LEU A 41 -0.17 8.80 -9.88
N LYS A 42 -0.90 8.23 -10.84
CA LYS A 42 -1.60 9.00 -11.88
C LYS A 42 -2.65 9.94 -11.28
N LEU A 43 -3.47 9.47 -10.34
CA LEU A 43 -4.45 10.30 -9.64
C LEU A 43 -3.79 11.43 -8.86
N ALA A 44 -2.73 11.14 -8.10
CA ALA A 44 -1.97 12.14 -7.35
C ALA A 44 -1.41 13.23 -8.28
N SER A 45 -0.89 12.82 -9.44
CA SER A 45 -0.38 13.76 -10.44
C SER A 45 -1.49 14.65 -11.03
N PHE A 46 -2.65 14.09 -11.36
CA PHE A 46 -3.80 14.87 -11.82
C PHE A 46 -4.31 15.84 -10.75
N GLN A 47 -4.38 15.40 -9.50
CA GLN A 47 -4.89 16.21 -8.38
C GLN A 47 -3.98 17.41 -8.08
N THR A 48 -2.67 17.23 -8.18
CA THR A 48 -1.68 18.26 -7.81
C THR A 48 -1.15 19.08 -8.98
N GLY A 49 -1.30 18.58 -10.21
CA GLY A 49 -0.64 19.13 -11.40
C GLY A 49 0.88 18.92 -11.43
N ARG A 50 1.43 18.10 -10.52
CA ARG A 50 2.86 17.84 -10.35
C ARG A 50 3.26 16.50 -10.96
N ALA A 51 4.55 16.30 -11.25
CA ALA A 51 5.05 15.09 -11.89
C ALA A 51 5.93 14.22 -10.96
N LYS A 52 6.58 14.83 -9.95
CA LYS A 52 7.55 14.10 -9.13
C LYS A 52 6.87 13.19 -8.09
N VAL A 53 7.51 12.06 -7.84
CA VAL A 53 7.12 11.09 -6.81
C VAL A 53 8.30 10.87 -5.87
N LEU A 54 8.06 10.94 -4.57
CA LEU A 54 9.00 10.55 -3.53
C LEU A 54 8.74 9.10 -3.14
N ALA A 55 9.77 8.25 -3.21
CA ALA A 55 9.74 6.87 -2.75
C ALA A 55 10.85 6.63 -1.72
N PHE A 56 10.95 5.42 -1.17
CA PHE A 56 11.91 5.11 -0.12
C PHE A 56 12.93 4.08 -0.57
N SER A 57 14.15 4.19 -0.02
CA SER A 57 15.18 3.18 -0.23
C SER A 57 14.66 1.79 0.14
N LYS A 58 15.02 0.78 -0.66
CA LYS A 58 14.58 -0.61 -0.54
C LYS A 58 13.08 -0.84 -0.82
N ALA A 59 12.33 0.16 -1.30
CA ALA A 59 10.91 -0.02 -1.63
C ALA A 59 10.69 -0.92 -2.84
N PHE A 60 9.55 -1.60 -2.85
CA PHE A 60 9.05 -2.36 -4.00
C PHE A 60 7.58 -2.07 -4.26
N HIS A 61 7.28 -1.46 -5.42
CA HIS A 61 5.91 -1.07 -5.78
C HIS A 61 5.37 -1.76 -7.04
N GLY A 62 6.17 -2.57 -7.70
CA GLY A 62 5.76 -3.35 -8.88
C GLY A 62 6.77 -3.30 -10.02
N ARG A 63 6.35 -3.81 -11.20
CA ARG A 63 7.21 -3.97 -12.38
C ARG A 63 6.70 -3.28 -13.64
N THR A 64 5.57 -2.60 -13.59
CA THR A 64 5.11 -1.70 -14.66
C THR A 64 5.88 -0.37 -14.60
N SER A 65 5.78 0.47 -15.62
CA SER A 65 6.71 1.60 -15.78
C SER A 65 6.80 2.55 -14.58
N GLY A 66 5.68 3.09 -14.10
CA GLY A 66 5.70 3.98 -12.94
C GLY A 66 5.99 3.24 -11.63
N ALA A 67 5.43 2.04 -11.47
CA ALA A 67 5.65 1.23 -10.28
C ALA A 67 7.12 0.76 -10.16
N VAL A 68 7.77 0.36 -11.25
CA VAL A 68 9.19 -0.03 -11.23
C VAL A 68 10.11 1.19 -11.09
N ALA A 69 9.70 2.35 -11.60
CA ALA A 69 10.43 3.59 -11.37
C ALA A 69 10.48 3.95 -9.88
N ALA A 70 9.39 3.73 -9.14
CA ALA A 70 9.30 3.91 -7.69
C ALA A 70 9.85 2.73 -6.87
N THR A 71 10.30 1.66 -7.51
CA THR A 71 10.96 0.51 -6.87
C THR A 71 12.47 0.73 -6.81
N ASP A 72 13.05 0.64 -5.61
CA ASP A 72 14.50 0.80 -5.40
C ASP A 72 15.26 -0.48 -5.72
N ASN A 73 15.21 -0.86 -7.01
CA ASN A 73 15.98 -1.99 -7.54
C ASN A 73 16.39 -1.72 -8.99
N PRO A 74 17.62 -1.23 -9.22
CA PRO A 74 18.12 -0.93 -10.57
C PRO A 74 18.15 -2.15 -11.50
N SER A 75 18.30 -3.37 -10.95
CA SER A 75 18.45 -4.58 -11.76
C SER A 75 17.18 -4.98 -12.53
N ILE A 76 16.01 -4.52 -12.10
CA ILE A 76 14.73 -4.80 -12.75
C ILE A 76 14.17 -3.59 -13.53
N ARG A 77 14.92 -2.50 -13.58
CA ARG A 77 14.54 -1.27 -14.30
C ARG A 77 15.26 -1.22 -15.64
N SER A 78 14.50 -1.37 -16.72
CA SER A 78 15.05 -1.23 -18.08
C SER A 78 15.21 0.27 -18.43
N PRO A 79 16.01 0.61 -19.47
CA PRO A 79 16.08 1.99 -19.99
C PRO A 79 14.72 2.59 -20.35
N PHE A 80 13.77 1.76 -20.80
CA PHE A 80 12.40 2.18 -21.11
C PHE A 80 11.62 2.65 -19.87
N ASN A 81 11.91 2.08 -18.69
CA ASN A 81 11.23 2.41 -17.44
C ASN A 81 11.92 3.55 -16.65
N GLY A 82 13.04 4.07 -17.14
CA GLY A 82 13.76 5.17 -16.52
C GLY A 82 12.95 6.47 -16.58
N THR A 83 12.86 7.17 -15.45
CA THR A 83 12.25 8.51 -15.38
C THR A 83 13.00 9.38 -14.37
N PRO A 84 13.24 10.66 -14.66
CA PRO A 84 13.81 11.61 -13.70
C PRO A 84 12.79 12.05 -12.63
N ASN A 85 11.54 11.62 -12.74
CA ASN A 85 10.46 12.08 -11.88
C ASN A 85 10.33 11.31 -10.57
N VAL A 86 11.17 10.31 -10.30
CA VAL A 86 11.16 9.58 -9.02
C VAL A 86 12.45 9.86 -8.26
N GLU A 87 12.31 10.29 -7.03
CA GLU A 87 13.40 10.47 -6.09
C GLU A 87 13.25 9.54 -4.88
N PHE A 88 14.37 9.10 -4.33
CA PHE A 88 14.40 8.23 -3.15
C PHE A 88 14.95 8.96 -1.93
N THR A 89 14.49 8.52 -0.75
CA THR A 89 15.00 8.96 0.56
C THR A 89 15.08 7.75 1.50
N PRO A 90 15.96 7.74 2.52
CA PRO A 90 16.00 6.64 3.48
C PRO A 90 14.68 6.47 4.23
N LEU A 91 14.31 5.21 4.51
CA LEU A 91 13.19 4.91 5.39
C LEU A 91 13.51 5.38 6.82
N ASN A 92 12.52 5.93 7.51
CA ASN A 92 12.63 6.48 8.87
C ASN A 92 13.51 7.73 9.02
N ASP A 93 13.96 8.32 7.92
CA ASP A 93 14.62 9.64 7.91
C ASP A 93 13.57 10.74 7.60
N LEU A 94 12.91 11.22 8.66
CA LEU A 94 11.85 12.23 8.51
C LEU A 94 12.40 13.58 8.07
N GLU A 95 13.62 13.93 8.46
CA GLU A 95 14.25 15.20 8.10
C GLU A 95 14.53 15.25 6.59
N ALA A 96 15.14 14.20 6.06
CA ALA A 96 15.39 14.08 4.61
C ALA A 96 14.08 14.07 3.81
N ALA A 97 13.05 13.36 4.27
CA ALA A 97 11.75 13.35 3.62
C ALA A 97 11.10 14.74 3.62
N ARG A 98 11.11 15.45 4.75
CA ARG A 98 10.57 16.81 4.89
C ARG A 98 11.32 17.80 3.98
N ALA A 99 12.64 17.74 3.94
CA ALA A 99 13.44 18.63 3.09
C ALA A 99 13.07 18.50 1.60
N LYS A 100 12.85 17.26 1.13
CA LYS A 100 12.38 17.01 -0.24
C LYS A 100 10.95 17.54 -0.45
N LEU A 101 10.01 17.20 0.43
CA LEU A 101 8.61 17.60 0.29
C LEU A 101 8.44 19.14 0.37
N ALA A 102 9.28 19.83 1.14
CA ALA A 102 9.26 21.30 1.27
C ALA A 102 9.48 22.04 -0.06
N THR A 103 10.08 21.42 -1.08
CA THR A 103 10.19 21.97 -2.43
C THR A 103 8.85 22.13 -3.13
N ARG A 104 7.80 21.41 -2.66
CA ARG A 104 6.44 21.38 -3.25
C ARG A 104 6.41 20.92 -4.72
N GLU A 105 7.40 20.18 -5.16
CA GLU A 105 7.47 19.62 -6.52
C GLU A 105 6.84 18.23 -6.63
N PHE A 106 6.59 17.56 -5.50
CA PHE A 106 6.10 16.19 -5.47
C PHE A 106 4.58 16.11 -5.58
N ALA A 107 4.09 15.31 -6.53
CA ALA A 107 2.69 14.93 -6.66
C ALA A 107 2.29 13.96 -5.56
N ALA A 108 3.15 12.98 -5.30
CA ALA A 108 2.92 11.93 -4.33
C ALA A 108 4.19 11.61 -3.53
N VAL A 109 3.99 11.12 -2.32
CA VAL A 109 4.93 10.28 -1.60
C VAL A 109 4.30 8.90 -1.45
N ILE A 110 5.00 7.86 -1.94
CA ILE A 110 4.52 6.47 -1.87
C ILE A 110 5.37 5.67 -0.90
N ILE A 111 4.71 4.93 -0.01
CA ILE A 111 5.36 4.13 1.03
C ILE A 111 4.59 2.83 1.27
N GLU A 112 5.31 1.71 1.46
CA GLU A 112 4.71 0.46 1.94
C GLU A 112 4.37 0.58 3.43
N GLY A 113 3.25 0.01 3.86
CA GLY A 113 2.91 -0.08 5.28
C GLY A 113 3.98 -0.84 6.09
N ILE A 114 4.56 -1.88 5.48
CA ILE A 114 5.82 -2.54 5.84
C ILE A 114 6.51 -2.94 4.54
N GLN A 115 7.78 -2.61 4.36
CA GLN A 115 8.55 -3.01 3.18
C GLN A 115 8.77 -4.52 3.17
N GLY A 116 8.07 -5.23 2.28
CA GLY A 116 8.05 -6.68 2.28
C GLY A 116 9.26 -7.31 1.59
N VAL A 117 9.51 -6.94 0.34
CA VAL A 117 10.49 -7.60 -0.54
C VAL A 117 11.93 -7.45 -0.04
N SER A 118 12.24 -6.35 0.59
CA SER A 118 13.59 -6.05 1.09
C SER A 118 13.93 -6.63 2.46
N GLY A 119 13.02 -7.39 3.09
CA GLY A 119 13.28 -8.09 4.35
C GLY A 119 12.53 -7.53 5.56
N ILE A 120 11.29 -7.14 5.37
CA ILE A 120 10.36 -6.71 6.43
C ILE A 120 10.89 -5.49 7.22
N HIS A 121 11.19 -4.40 6.51
CA HIS A 121 11.56 -3.15 7.15
C HIS A 121 10.30 -2.34 7.49
N CYS A 122 10.15 -2.01 8.78
CA CYS A 122 8.98 -1.30 9.27
C CYS A 122 9.25 0.21 9.37
N PRO A 123 8.40 1.07 8.78
CA PRO A 123 8.37 2.46 9.17
C PRO A 123 7.93 2.57 10.63
N THR A 124 8.51 3.51 11.38
CA THR A 124 8.02 3.79 12.74
C THR A 124 6.70 4.56 12.69
N ASP A 125 5.91 4.45 13.75
CA ASP A 125 4.63 5.18 13.83
C ASP A 125 4.85 6.69 13.86
N GLU A 126 5.93 7.16 14.49
CA GLU A 126 6.36 8.56 14.50
C GLU A 126 6.73 9.05 13.10
N PHE A 127 7.47 8.24 12.35
CA PHE A 127 7.84 8.54 10.98
C PHE A 127 6.59 8.68 10.10
N LEU A 128 5.65 7.73 10.17
CA LEU A 128 4.41 7.78 9.40
C LEU A 128 3.54 9.00 9.75
N ARG A 129 3.43 9.34 11.04
CA ARG A 129 2.73 10.57 11.48
C ARG A 129 3.42 11.83 10.96
N GLY A 130 4.73 11.89 11.05
CA GLY A 130 5.52 13.02 10.55
C GLY A 130 5.43 13.16 9.03
N LEU A 131 5.46 12.04 8.29
CA LEU A 131 5.32 12.00 6.84
C LEU A 131 3.93 12.47 6.41
N ARG A 132 2.85 12.01 7.11
CA ARG A 132 1.48 12.49 6.85
C ARG A 132 1.37 14.01 7.04
N ALA A 133 1.94 14.53 8.13
CA ALA A 133 1.93 15.97 8.41
C ALA A 133 2.66 16.76 7.31
N ALA A 134 3.86 16.35 6.92
CA ALA A 134 4.64 16.99 5.88
C ALA A 134 3.95 16.95 4.50
N ALA A 135 3.32 15.81 4.16
CA ALA A 135 2.55 15.69 2.92
C ALA A 135 1.35 16.64 2.92
N THR A 136 0.63 16.76 4.04
CA THR A 136 -0.49 17.70 4.17
C THR A 136 -0.04 19.16 4.02
N GLU A 137 1.04 19.55 4.69
CA GLU A 137 1.59 20.92 4.66
C GLU A 137 2.03 21.35 3.26
N THR A 138 2.54 20.41 2.46
CA THR A 138 3.07 20.68 1.13
C THR A 138 2.06 20.45 0.00
N GLY A 139 0.87 19.90 0.34
CA GLY A 139 -0.13 19.50 -0.63
C GLY A 139 0.29 18.31 -1.49
N THR A 140 1.22 17.47 -0.99
CA THR A 140 1.64 16.22 -1.61
C THR A 140 0.67 15.10 -1.23
N GLN A 141 0.28 14.25 -2.16
CA GLN A 141 -0.62 13.13 -1.85
C GLN A 141 0.16 11.98 -1.20
N LEU A 142 -0.31 11.50 -0.04
CA LEU A 142 0.26 10.32 0.63
C LEU A 142 -0.39 9.05 0.10
N VAL A 143 0.40 8.19 -0.54
CA VAL A 143 -0.01 6.89 -1.05
C VAL A 143 0.55 5.79 -0.14
N LEU A 144 -0.33 5.05 0.52
CA LEU A 144 0.03 3.85 1.27
C LEU A 144 -0.11 2.62 0.38
N ASP A 145 1.01 1.99 0.10
CA ASP A 145 1.04 0.69 -0.56
C ASP A 145 0.80 -0.42 0.46
N GLU A 146 -0.43 -0.87 0.55
CA GLU A 146 -0.88 -1.95 1.42
C GLU A 146 -1.06 -3.28 0.67
N ILE A 147 -0.44 -3.41 -0.49
CA ILE A 147 -0.55 -4.60 -1.35
C ILE A 147 -0.09 -5.85 -0.62
N GLN A 148 0.96 -5.76 0.19
CA GLN A 148 1.48 -6.89 0.95
C GLN A 148 1.11 -6.83 2.44
N SER A 149 1.10 -5.66 3.04
CA SER A 149 0.88 -5.45 4.47
C SER A 149 -0.59 -5.36 4.87
N GLY A 150 -1.48 -5.11 3.93
CA GLY A 150 -2.92 -5.01 4.18
C GLY A 150 -3.64 -6.34 4.37
N TYR A 151 -4.96 -6.26 4.40
CA TYR A 151 -5.86 -7.40 4.58
C TYR A 151 -5.55 -8.22 5.84
N GLY A 152 -5.35 -7.53 6.96
CA GLY A 152 -5.19 -8.16 8.27
C GLY A 152 -3.81 -8.71 8.59
N ARG A 153 -2.86 -8.73 7.63
CA ARG A 153 -1.55 -9.36 7.77
C ARG A 153 -0.78 -8.93 9.02
N THR A 154 -0.91 -7.66 9.41
CA THR A 154 -0.18 -7.06 10.54
C THR A 154 -0.96 -6.97 11.84
N GLY A 155 -2.17 -7.57 11.91
CA GLY A 155 -3.06 -7.47 13.07
C GLY A 155 -3.93 -6.21 13.09
N ARG A 156 -3.89 -5.41 12.01
CA ARG A 156 -4.86 -4.36 11.65
C ARG A 156 -5.25 -4.57 10.20
N PHE A 157 -6.42 -4.08 9.77
CA PHE A 157 -6.84 -4.26 8.38
C PHE A 157 -5.79 -3.70 7.40
N PHE A 158 -5.26 -2.51 7.69
CA PHE A 158 -4.09 -1.92 7.03
C PHE A 158 -2.97 -1.64 8.04
N ALA A 159 -1.71 -1.82 7.64
CA ALA A 159 -0.56 -1.64 8.52
C ALA A 159 -0.42 -0.19 9.02
N HIS A 160 -0.70 0.83 8.18
CA HIS A 160 -0.63 2.23 8.60
C HIS A 160 -1.61 2.61 9.71
N GLN A 161 -2.63 1.79 9.98
CA GLN A 161 -3.59 2.03 11.07
C GLN A 161 -2.95 1.93 12.47
N TRP A 162 -1.78 1.28 12.58
CA TRP A 162 -0.99 1.30 13.82
C TRP A 162 -0.49 2.72 14.15
N ALA A 163 -0.14 3.50 13.15
CA ALA A 163 0.27 4.90 13.32
C ALA A 163 -0.91 5.86 13.52
N GLY A 164 -2.15 5.42 13.29
CA GLY A 164 -3.35 6.25 13.42
C GLY A 164 -3.47 7.34 12.37
N ILE A 165 -2.86 7.18 11.19
CA ILE A 165 -2.93 8.14 10.09
C ILE A 165 -4.00 7.76 9.06
N ARG A 166 -4.45 8.75 8.29
CA ARG A 166 -5.30 8.54 7.10
C ARG A 166 -4.56 9.02 5.86
N PRO A 167 -4.19 8.12 4.94
CA PRO A 167 -3.56 8.48 3.68
C PRO A 167 -4.58 9.02 2.66
N ASP A 168 -4.09 9.63 1.59
CA ASP A 168 -4.94 10.14 0.51
C ASP A 168 -5.36 9.02 -0.46
N LEU A 169 -4.47 8.05 -0.65
CA LEU A 169 -4.68 6.88 -1.52
C LEU A 169 -4.14 5.62 -0.82
N ILE A 170 -4.87 4.50 -0.93
CA ILE A 170 -4.44 3.20 -0.40
C ILE A 170 -4.52 2.18 -1.52
N THR A 171 -3.40 1.57 -1.86
CA THR A 171 -3.34 0.55 -2.91
C THR A 171 -3.39 -0.85 -2.32
N MET A 172 -4.12 -1.75 -2.97
CA MET A 172 -4.43 -3.09 -2.49
C MET A 172 -4.34 -4.11 -3.62
N ALA A 173 -3.94 -5.33 -3.30
CA ALA A 173 -4.00 -6.52 -4.16
C ALA A 173 -3.73 -7.78 -3.30
N LYS A 174 -3.09 -8.80 -3.85
CA LYS A 174 -2.65 -10.03 -3.14
C LYS A 174 -3.73 -10.63 -2.23
N GLY A 175 -3.70 -10.31 -0.94
CA GLY A 175 -4.68 -10.77 0.04
C GLY A 175 -6.13 -10.40 -0.31
N MET A 176 -6.35 -9.34 -1.08
CA MET A 176 -7.67 -8.91 -1.53
C MET A 176 -8.43 -10.01 -2.27
N GLY A 177 -7.75 -10.80 -3.10
CA GLY A 177 -8.34 -11.89 -3.85
C GLY A 177 -7.93 -13.28 -3.38
N ASN A 178 -6.98 -13.37 -2.43
CA ASN A 178 -6.44 -14.62 -1.90
C ASN A 178 -6.12 -15.67 -2.99
N GLY A 179 -5.42 -15.23 -4.05
CA GLY A 179 -5.07 -16.05 -5.21
C GLY A 179 -5.83 -15.70 -6.49
N PHE A 180 -6.98 -15.03 -6.41
CA PHE A 180 -7.66 -14.52 -7.59
C PHE A 180 -7.08 -13.15 -7.98
N PRO A 181 -6.80 -12.89 -9.28
CA PRO A 181 -6.26 -11.60 -9.74
C PRO A 181 -7.24 -10.45 -9.53
N ILE A 182 -6.96 -9.60 -8.57
CA ILE A 182 -7.69 -8.36 -8.29
C ILE A 182 -6.74 -7.38 -7.58
N GLY A 183 -6.93 -6.11 -7.84
CA GLY A 183 -6.34 -5.00 -7.12
C GLY A 183 -7.29 -3.83 -7.06
N GLY A 184 -6.94 -2.83 -6.26
CA GLY A 184 -7.77 -1.63 -6.15
C GLY A 184 -7.06 -0.49 -5.46
N VAL A 185 -7.67 0.68 -5.57
CA VAL A 185 -7.25 1.90 -4.89
C VAL A 185 -8.44 2.44 -4.11
N LEU A 186 -8.29 2.61 -2.80
CA LEU A 186 -9.19 3.45 -2.01
C LEU A 186 -8.74 4.90 -2.16
N ILE A 187 -9.68 5.77 -2.48
CA ILE A 187 -9.46 7.15 -2.90
C ILE A 187 -10.18 8.07 -1.92
N ALA A 188 -9.45 8.98 -1.27
CA ALA A 188 -10.00 9.90 -0.29
C ALA A 188 -11.07 10.84 -0.88
N PRO A 189 -12.04 11.32 -0.08
CA PRO A 189 -13.18 12.10 -0.57
C PRO A 189 -12.83 13.43 -1.24
N HIS A 190 -11.62 13.98 -1.02
CA HIS A 190 -11.22 15.25 -1.63
C HIS A 190 -10.81 15.13 -3.12
N PHE A 191 -10.70 13.91 -3.66
CA PHE A 191 -10.48 13.71 -5.08
C PHE A 191 -11.78 13.85 -5.86
N GLU A 192 -11.77 14.67 -6.89
CA GLU A 192 -12.91 14.78 -7.81
C GLU A 192 -12.94 13.62 -8.80
N ALA A 193 -14.07 12.92 -8.83
CA ALA A 193 -14.30 11.89 -9.84
C ALA A 193 -14.48 12.55 -11.22
N ARG A 194 -13.63 12.16 -12.18
CA ARG A 194 -13.72 12.62 -13.58
C ARG A 194 -13.78 11.40 -14.50
N PRO A 195 -14.86 11.20 -15.25
CA PRO A 195 -14.96 10.10 -16.21
C PRO A 195 -13.76 10.04 -17.15
N GLY A 196 -13.21 8.84 -17.37
CA GLY A 196 -12.10 8.62 -18.29
C GLY A 196 -10.69 8.87 -17.76
N LEU A 197 -10.51 9.40 -16.53
CA LEU A 197 -9.17 9.56 -15.94
C LEU A 197 -8.49 8.22 -15.72
N LEU A 198 -9.22 7.26 -15.16
CA LEU A 198 -8.76 5.89 -14.93
C LEU A 198 -9.60 4.92 -15.74
N GLY A 199 -9.03 3.78 -16.08
CA GLY A 199 -9.73 2.75 -16.83
C GLY A 199 -8.97 1.43 -16.83
N THR A 200 -9.72 0.33 -16.90
CA THR A 200 -9.19 -1.01 -17.05
C THR A 200 -10.27 -1.92 -17.65
N THR A 201 -9.88 -2.84 -18.52
CA THR A 201 -10.85 -3.71 -19.21
C THR A 201 -11.45 -4.74 -18.26
N PHE A 202 -10.65 -5.38 -17.42
CA PHE A 202 -11.08 -6.46 -16.53
C PHE A 202 -11.22 -6.07 -15.06
N GLY A 203 -10.77 -4.89 -14.67
CA GLY A 203 -10.89 -4.42 -13.29
C GLY A 203 -12.35 -4.36 -12.85
N GLY A 204 -12.64 -4.94 -11.68
CA GLY A 204 -14.00 -5.05 -11.16
C GLY A 204 -14.87 -6.08 -11.89
N SER A 205 -14.28 -7.11 -12.53
CA SER A 205 -15.04 -8.23 -13.10
C SER A 205 -15.86 -8.93 -12.00
N HIS A 206 -17.01 -9.52 -12.40
CA HIS A 206 -17.91 -10.20 -11.46
C HIS A 206 -17.20 -11.28 -10.63
N LEU A 207 -16.35 -12.09 -11.27
CA LEU A 207 -15.61 -13.17 -10.59
C LEU A 207 -14.60 -12.60 -9.58
N ALA A 208 -13.88 -11.53 -9.94
CA ALA A 208 -12.92 -10.88 -9.05
C ALA A 208 -13.64 -10.25 -7.84
N CYS A 209 -14.75 -9.55 -8.05
CA CYS A 209 -15.55 -8.97 -6.98
C CYS A 209 -16.13 -10.05 -6.05
N ALA A 210 -16.67 -11.14 -6.61
CA ALA A 210 -17.19 -12.26 -5.83
C ALA A 210 -16.09 -12.91 -4.98
N ALA A 211 -14.89 -13.14 -5.54
CA ALA A 211 -13.75 -13.66 -4.81
C ALA A 211 -13.35 -12.73 -3.64
N ALA A 212 -13.22 -11.42 -3.90
CA ALA A 212 -12.85 -10.46 -2.88
C ALA A 212 -13.91 -10.32 -1.76
N ILE A 213 -15.20 -10.40 -2.11
CA ILE A 213 -16.30 -10.42 -1.12
C ILE A 213 -16.17 -11.68 -0.24
N ALA A 214 -15.96 -12.85 -0.85
CA ALA A 214 -15.78 -14.10 -0.09
C ALA A 214 -14.57 -14.05 0.86
N VAL A 215 -13.46 -13.42 0.44
CA VAL A 215 -12.30 -13.19 1.33
C VAL A 215 -12.71 -12.36 2.54
N LEU A 216 -13.40 -11.24 2.34
CA LEU A 216 -13.85 -10.38 3.45
C LEU A 216 -14.83 -11.12 4.38
N ASP A 217 -15.74 -11.96 3.82
CA ASP A 217 -16.66 -12.78 4.61
C ASP A 217 -15.93 -13.77 5.53
N VAL A 218 -14.89 -14.42 4.99
CA VAL A 218 -14.07 -15.36 5.77
C VAL A 218 -13.28 -14.62 6.85
N MET A 219 -12.63 -13.48 6.48
CA MET A 219 -11.86 -12.69 7.43
C MET A 219 -12.70 -12.24 8.64
N GLU A 220 -13.93 -11.77 8.39
CA GLU A 220 -14.85 -11.34 9.44
C GLU A 220 -15.33 -12.54 10.29
N ARG A 221 -15.84 -13.60 9.65
CA ARG A 221 -16.38 -14.77 10.31
C ARG A 221 -15.36 -15.48 11.19
N GLU A 222 -14.13 -15.59 10.73
CA GLU A 222 -13.04 -16.30 11.40
C GLU A 222 -12.14 -15.39 12.22
N LYS A 223 -12.46 -14.09 12.31
CA LYS A 223 -11.71 -13.08 13.07
C LYS A 223 -10.20 -13.10 12.74
N LEU A 224 -9.87 -13.18 11.43
CA LEU A 224 -8.49 -13.39 11.00
C LEU A 224 -7.57 -12.21 11.28
N VAL A 225 -8.09 -10.99 11.42
CA VAL A 225 -7.30 -9.81 11.78
C VAL A 225 -6.84 -9.91 13.24
N GLU A 226 -7.74 -10.25 14.13
CA GLU A 226 -7.46 -10.46 15.55
C GLU A 226 -6.53 -11.66 15.74
N ASN A 227 -6.80 -12.77 15.06
CA ASN A 227 -5.92 -13.94 15.08
C ASN A 227 -4.48 -13.59 14.60
N ALA A 228 -4.33 -12.74 13.58
CA ALA A 228 -3.01 -12.32 13.13
C ALA A 228 -2.29 -11.44 14.17
N ALA A 229 -3.03 -10.63 14.93
CA ALA A 229 -2.47 -9.86 16.04
C ALA A 229 -1.97 -10.77 17.16
N ASP A 230 -2.84 -11.63 17.67
CA ASP A 230 -2.57 -12.51 18.83
C ASP A 230 -1.47 -13.54 18.52
N THR A 231 -1.59 -14.22 17.37
CA THR A 231 -0.59 -15.22 16.93
C THR A 231 0.75 -14.54 16.62
N GLY A 232 0.72 -13.33 16.03
CA GLY A 232 1.91 -12.56 15.73
C GLY A 232 2.64 -12.13 17.00
N GLU A 233 1.92 -11.66 18.02
CA GLU A 233 2.51 -11.28 19.31
C GLU A 233 3.15 -12.50 19.99
N TYR A 234 2.44 -13.63 20.02
CA TYR A 234 2.97 -14.88 20.55
C TYR A 234 4.25 -15.30 19.81
N LEU A 235 4.21 -15.34 18.47
CA LEU A 235 5.36 -15.77 17.66
C LEU A 235 6.56 -14.84 17.83
N LEU A 236 6.37 -13.53 17.83
CA LEU A 236 7.42 -12.55 18.09
C LEU A 236 8.01 -12.73 19.49
N GLY A 237 7.16 -13.00 20.49
CA GLY A 237 7.59 -13.29 21.86
C GLY A 237 8.46 -14.55 21.97
N GLU A 238 8.12 -15.62 21.27
CA GLU A 238 8.92 -16.86 21.24
C GLU A 238 10.21 -16.70 20.44
N LEU A 239 10.17 -16.04 19.29
CA LEU A 239 11.34 -15.80 18.46
C LEU A 239 12.41 -14.97 19.19
N ARG A 240 12.00 -13.99 20.01
CA ARG A 240 12.94 -13.17 20.79
C ARG A 240 13.68 -13.95 21.90
N LYS A 241 13.20 -15.15 22.26
CA LYS A 241 13.85 -16.04 23.23
C LYS A 241 14.80 -17.03 22.54
N ALA A 242 14.71 -17.18 21.22
CA ALA A 242 15.53 -18.12 20.48
C ALA A 242 16.96 -17.60 20.30
N ASP A 243 17.94 -18.49 20.44
CA ASP A 243 19.34 -18.22 20.09
C ASP A 243 19.51 -18.24 18.57
N GLY A 244 20.26 -17.28 18.03
CA GLY A 244 20.66 -17.25 16.62
C GLY A 244 20.14 -16.09 15.79
N PRO A 245 18.90 -15.58 15.94
CA PRO A 245 18.50 -14.38 15.25
C PRO A 245 19.31 -13.15 15.65
N LYS A 246 19.81 -12.40 14.66
CA LYS A 246 20.46 -11.10 14.88
C LYS A 246 19.45 -10.00 15.12
N GLU A 247 18.39 -10.03 14.35
CA GLU A 247 17.28 -9.08 14.42
C GLU A 247 15.98 -9.78 14.11
N ILE A 248 14.94 -9.42 14.84
CA ILE A 248 13.57 -9.84 14.59
C ILE A 248 12.72 -8.58 14.49
N ARG A 249 12.04 -8.41 13.36
CA ARG A 249 11.24 -7.23 13.05
C ARG A 249 9.89 -7.60 12.41
N GLY A 250 8.93 -6.73 12.50
CA GLY A 250 7.61 -6.94 11.91
C GLY A 250 6.45 -6.69 12.87
N ARG A 251 5.24 -6.93 12.38
CA ARG A 251 3.97 -6.82 13.13
C ARG A 251 3.01 -7.90 12.67
N GLY A 252 2.22 -8.43 13.60
CA GLY A 252 1.30 -9.52 13.32
C GLY A 252 2.03 -10.72 12.71
N LEU A 253 1.53 -11.22 11.59
CA LEU A 253 2.13 -12.33 10.84
C LEU A 253 3.03 -11.89 9.67
N MET A 254 3.48 -10.65 9.65
CA MET A 254 4.48 -10.13 8.72
C MET A 254 5.80 -9.93 9.47
N ILE A 255 6.60 -10.99 9.55
CA ILE A 255 7.80 -11.09 10.40
C ILE A 255 9.02 -11.34 9.54
N GLY A 256 10.10 -10.60 9.80
CA GLY A 256 11.44 -10.81 9.26
C GLY A 256 12.39 -11.26 10.34
N ILE A 257 13.20 -12.26 10.04
CA ILE A 257 14.24 -12.79 10.91
C ILE A 257 15.55 -12.65 10.18
N GLU A 258 16.51 -11.92 10.75
CA GLU A 258 17.87 -11.82 10.24
C GLU A 258 18.76 -12.83 10.95
N ILE A 259 19.42 -13.66 10.17
CA ILE A 259 20.35 -14.69 10.65
C ILE A 259 21.74 -14.50 10.05
N ASP A 260 22.78 -15.08 10.66
CA ASP A 260 24.11 -15.16 10.05
C ASP A 260 24.10 -16.12 8.87
N GLY A 261 24.61 -15.67 7.72
CA GLY A 261 24.73 -16.46 6.50
C GLY A 261 24.03 -15.77 5.31
N SER A 262 24.54 -16.04 4.11
CA SER A 262 23.87 -15.61 2.87
C SER A 262 22.61 -16.44 2.67
N GLY A 263 21.44 -15.80 2.68
CA GLY A 263 20.22 -16.39 2.16
C GLY A 263 20.25 -16.41 0.62
#